data_f0a68b1bb71b389308d140bb555c1835
#
_entry.id   f0a68b1bb71b389308d140bb555c1835
#
_cell.length_a   1.000
_cell.length_b   1.000
_cell.length_c   1.000
_cell.angle_alpha   90.00
_cell.angle_beta   90.00
_cell.angle_gamma   90.00
#
_symmetry.space_group_name_H-M   'P 1'
#
loop_
_entity.id
_entity.type
_entity.pdbx_description
1 polymer ?
#
loop_
_entity_poly.entity_id
_entity_poly.type
_entity_poly.pdbx_seq_one_letter_code
_entity_poly.pdbx_strand_id
1 'polypeptide(L)'
;MILTLEKLFNSPLIIKAVIDRVMQTTLDTIVWKRYLDFEETKTHLFKTYLGTVTGVVMGSVIDKNSNKPIRERKTLGSGTGEVADLGNSFQMDNERLSIVQQLIDKYNQAGAGQPAVLTEIINYLADDIRQCTLAPHKRMDYVVGQLISTGVGEVKLDDNKEGITLMKMELPVMKFDPTTAEKPNFIAYLQKIVEETRAKVGTFALMEMTRSTFNKRIVASDEFKNTYKMVLGNAQIGVAGGIITEAMANQLLTGIGLPPLRIVEDYVVKEDGTSTNIFADERIALLPTTKIGKMMWHQPYELVDRVPDRTYTVLEGGHFITTKRTEEGRFVEYGCEWIPNITAPQRMAIINTSKMG
;
A
#
# COMPACT_ATOMS: atom_id res chain seq x y z
N MET A 1 17.88 -13.73 -36.17
CA MET A 1 16.63 -14.47 -35.75
C MET A 1 15.45 -13.64 -36.23
N ILE A 2 14.58 -14.22 -37.03
CA ILE A 2 13.37 -13.49 -37.50
C ILE A 2 12.40 -13.37 -36.33
N LEU A 3 12.05 -12.13 -35.99
CA LEU A 3 11.03 -11.81 -34.98
C LEU A 3 9.64 -11.96 -35.62
N THR A 4 8.69 -12.53 -34.91
CA THR A 4 7.28 -12.64 -35.32
C THR A 4 6.38 -12.25 -34.16
N LEU A 5 5.12 -11.83 -34.45
CA LEU A 5 4.12 -11.55 -33.41
C LEU A 5 3.96 -12.72 -32.44
N GLU A 6 3.93 -13.95 -32.96
CA GLU A 6 3.81 -15.13 -32.14
C GLU A 6 4.99 -15.28 -31.15
N LYS A 7 6.23 -15.15 -31.64
CA LYS A 7 7.43 -15.22 -30.78
C LYS A 7 7.46 -14.11 -29.74
N LEU A 8 7.01 -12.93 -30.11
CA LEU A 8 6.99 -11.77 -29.23
C LEU A 8 6.07 -11.97 -28.03
N PHE A 9 4.83 -12.45 -28.27
CA PHE A 9 3.82 -12.64 -27.24
C PHE A 9 3.87 -13.99 -26.53
N ASN A 10 4.40 -15.02 -27.17
CA ASN A 10 4.49 -16.37 -26.59
C ASN A 10 5.85 -16.66 -25.95
N SER A 11 6.75 -15.65 -25.87
CA SER A 11 8.05 -15.79 -25.20
C SER A 11 7.98 -15.27 -23.77
N PRO A 12 7.95 -16.15 -22.75
CA PRO A 12 7.99 -15.71 -21.35
C PRO A 12 9.21 -14.84 -21.02
N LEU A 13 10.33 -15.08 -21.73
CA LEU A 13 11.57 -14.31 -21.53
C LEU A 13 11.43 -12.84 -21.98
N ILE A 14 10.76 -12.61 -23.10
CA ILE A 14 10.53 -11.23 -23.61
C ILE A 14 9.56 -10.50 -22.68
N ILE A 15 8.44 -11.15 -22.33
CA ILE A 15 7.46 -10.59 -21.41
C ILE A 15 8.14 -10.26 -20.06
N LYS A 16 8.93 -11.19 -19.53
CA LYS A 16 9.68 -10.97 -18.29
C LYS A 16 10.65 -9.79 -18.39
N ALA A 17 11.38 -9.67 -19.49
CA ALA A 17 12.30 -8.53 -19.70
C ALA A 17 11.55 -7.18 -19.73
N VAL A 18 10.35 -7.12 -20.30
CA VAL A 18 9.49 -5.92 -20.28
C VAL A 18 9.03 -5.65 -18.84
N ILE A 19 8.57 -6.66 -18.13
CA ILE A 19 8.14 -6.55 -16.72
C ILE A 19 9.29 -6.05 -15.85
N ASP A 20 10.48 -6.66 -15.94
CA ASP A 20 11.65 -6.28 -15.16
C ASP A 20 12.01 -4.80 -15.41
N ARG A 21 11.93 -4.35 -16.66
CA ARG A 21 12.13 -2.93 -17.00
C ARG A 21 11.07 -2.02 -16.39
N VAL A 22 9.79 -2.40 -16.44
CA VAL A 22 8.69 -1.68 -15.82
C VAL A 22 8.90 -1.61 -14.31
N MET A 23 9.23 -2.72 -13.68
CA MET A 23 9.43 -2.79 -12.23
C MET A 23 10.63 -1.94 -11.78
N GLN A 24 11.73 -1.94 -12.52
CA GLN A 24 12.89 -1.09 -12.21
C GLN A 24 12.57 0.40 -12.20
N THR A 25 11.66 0.84 -13.07
CA THR A 25 11.28 2.26 -13.17
C THR A 25 10.15 2.67 -12.23
N THR A 26 9.45 1.70 -11.60
CA THR A 26 8.21 1.94 -10.85
C THR A 26 8.20 1.38 -9.43
N LEU A 27 9.29 0.72 -8.97
CA LEU A 27 9.38 0.15 -7.62
C LEU A 27 9.05 1.16 -6.51
N ASP A 28 9.54 2.40 -6.65
CA ASP A 28 9.30 3.47 -5.69
C ASP A 28 7.83 3.94 -5.64
N THR A 29 7.03 3.56 -6.65
CA THR A 29 5.61 3.94 -6.72
C THR A 29 4.68 2.93 -6.02
N ILE A 30 5.20 1.80 -5.54
CA ILE A 30 4.44 0.78 -4.82
C ILE A 30 4.49 1.08 -3.33
N VAL A 31 3.44 1.72 -2.81
CA VAL A 31 3.42 2.28 -1.45
C VAL A 31 3.20 1.21 -0.39
N TRP A 32 2.31 0.25 -0.63
CA TRP A 32 1.99 -0.78 0.37
C TRP A 32 3.22 -1.60 0.81
N LYS A 33 4.22 -1.76 -0.07
CA LYS A 33 5.48 -2.44 0.27
C LYS A 33 6.30 -1.70 1.35
N ARG A 34 6.00 -0.44 1.64
CA ARG A 34 6.60 0.28 2.78
C ARG A 34 6.11 -0.29 4.12
N TYR A 35 4.89 -0.82 4.15
CA TYR A 35 4.20 -1.26 5.36
C TYR A 35 4.13 -2.78 5.53
N LEU A 36 4.08 -3.52 4.43
CA LEU A 36 3.84 -4.96 4.39
C LEU A 36 4.91 -5.68 3.58
N ASP A 37 5.17 -6.93 3.95
CA ASP A 37 5.96 -7.87 3.16
C ASP A 37 5.06 -9.02 2.73
N PHE A 38 5.36 -9.69 1.60
CA PHE A 38 4.61 -10.86 1.17
C PHE A 38 4.79 -12.05 2.12
N GLU A 39 3.68 -12.77 2.36
CA GLU A 39 3.66 -14.05 3.08
C GLU A 39 2.66 -15.00 2.40
N GLU A 40 3.11 -16.20 2.08
CA GLU A 40 2.26 -17.22 1.45
C GLU A 40 1.28 -17.83 2.44
N THR A 41 0.02 -17.99 2.03
CA THR A 41 -0.98 -18.79 2.74
C THR A 41 -1.37 -20.02 1.91
N LYS A 42 -1.52 -21.16 2.59
CA LYS A 42 -1.89 -22.41 1.92
C LYS A 42 -3.39 -22.58 1.71
N THR A 43 -4.20 -21.66 2.20
CA THR A 43 -5.66 -21.72 2.13
C THR A 43 -6.23 -20.38 1.73
N HIS A 44 -7.31 -20.37 0.94
CA HIS A 44 -8.06 -19.15 0.61
C HIS A 44 -8.63 -18.44 1.84
N LEU A 45 -8.93 -19.23 2.90
CA LEU A 45 -9.37 -18.69 4.18
C LEU A 45 -8.16 -18.54 5.10
N PHE A 46 -7.83 -17.33 5.48
CA PHE A 46 -6.84 -17.11 6.50
C PHE A 46 -7.50 -16.70 7.82
N LYS A 47 -6.91 -17.19 8.90
CA LYS A 47 -7.34 -16.88 10.26
C LYS A 47 -6.26 -16.04 10.91
N THR A 48 -6.48 -14.75 10.99
CA THR A 48 -5.60 -13.87 11.75
C THR A 48 -5.99 -13.94 13.21
N TYR A 49 -5.07 -14.40 14.03
CA TYR A 49 -5.18 -14.24 15.47
C TYR A 49 -4.74 -12.84 15.82
N LEU A 50 -5.70 -11.96 16.05
CA LEU A 50 -5.45 -10.65 16.63
C LEU A 50 -4.90 -10.85 18.04
N GLY A 51 -3.54 -10.90 18.17
CA GLY A 51 -2.89 -10.97 19.46
C GLY A 51 -3.17 -9.72 20.29
N THR A 52 -3.73 -9.76 21.55
CA THR A 52 -3.56 -8.64 22.48
C THR A 52 -2.10 -8.60 22.83
N VAL A 53 -1.48 -7.54 22.53
CA VAL A 53 -0.24 -7.18 23.20
C VAL A 53 -0.59 -6.47 24.50
N THR A 54 -1.15 -7.22 25.43
CA THR A 54 -0.87 -6.95 26.83
C THR A 54 0.59 -7.37 27.00
N GLY A 55 1.45 -6.46 27.45
CA GLY A 55 2.87 -6.73 27.62
C GLY A 55 3.13 -8.10 28.28
N VAL A 56 4.29 -8.66 28.03
CA VAL A 56 4.67 -9.93 28.65
C VAL A 56 4.47 -9.81 30.16
N VAL A 57 3.55 -10.59 30.71
CA VAL A 57 3.31 -10.60 32.15
C VAL A 57 4.56 -11.14 32.83
N MET A 58 5.08 -10.42 33.81
CA MET A 58 6.25 -10.85 34.57
C MET A 58 6.11 -12.29 35.05
N GLY A 59 7.18 -13.06 34.94
CA GLY A 59 7.21 -14.44 35.44
C GLY A 59 6.90 -14.48 36.94
N SER A 60 6.09 -15.45 37.36
CA SER A 60 5.84 -15.71 38.79
C SER A 60 7.09 -16.28 39.43
N VAL A 61 7.48 -15.73 40.58
CA VAL A 61 8.45 -16.37 41.47
C VAL A 61 7.74 -17.50 42.15
N ILE A 62 8.24 -18.73 42.02
CA ILE A 62 7.67 -19.92 42.61
C ILE A 62 8.71 -20.60 43.53
N ASP A 63 8.26 -21.26 44.58
CA ASP A 63 9.12 -22.09 45.40
C ASP A 63 9.56 -23.34 44.61
N LYS A 64 10.74 -23.89 44.97
CA LYS A 64 11.39 -25.04 44.27
C LYS A 64 10.49 -26.27 44.17
N ASN A 65 9.55 -26.43 45.08
CA ASN A 65 8.67 -27.58 45.17
C ASN A 65 7.22 -27.25 44.81
N SER A 66 6.91 -26.05 44.31
CA SER A 66 5.54 -25.66 43.95
C SER A 66 5.26 -25.91 42.46
N ASN A 67 4.01 -26.28 42.14
CA ASN A 67 3.56 -26.41 40.77
C ASN A 67 3.56 -25.04 40.08
N LYS A 68 3.95 -25.03 38.79
CA LYS A 68 3.90 -23.81 37.95
C LYS A 68 2.45 -23.35 37.81
N PRO A 69 2.13 -22.07 38.13
CA PRO A 69 0.78 -21.55 37.96
C PRO A 69 0.37 -21.57 36.48
N ILE A 70 -0.79 -22.18 36.21
CA ILE A 70 -1.39 -22.17 34.86
C ILE A 70 -1.95 -20.77 34.63
N ARG A 71 -1.49 -20.12 33.57
CA ARG A 71 -2.04 -18.84 33.12
C ARG A 71 -2.88 -19.04 31.89
N GLU A 72 -4.12 -18.58 31.95
CA GLU A 72 -4.97 -18.53 30.76
C GLU A 72 -4.43 -17.51 29.78
N ARG A 73 -4.30 -17.92 28.51
CA ARG A 73 -4.09 -17.00 27.41
C ARG A 73 -5.43 -16.31 27.13
N LYS A 74 -5.51 -15.01 27.32
CA LYS A 74 -6.65 -14.25 26.81
C LYS A 74 -6.69 -14.44 25.31
N THR A 75 -7.62 -15.23 24.84
CA THR A 75 -7.90 -15.42 23.42
C THR A 75 -8.48 -14.13 22.89
N LEU A 76 -7.81 -13.58 21.94
CA LEU A 76 -8.19 -12.38 21.24
C LEU A 76 -9.06 -12.72 20.06
N GLY A 77 -9.80 -11.70 19.62
CA GLY A 77 -10.65 -11.80 18.47
C GLY A 77 -9.91 -12.44 17.30
N SER A 78 -10.50 -13.42 16.64
CA SER A 78 -10.00 -13.94 15.38
C SER A 78 -10.68 -13.17 14.26
N GLY A 79 -9.91 -12.51 13.40
CA GLY A 79 -10.40 -12.05 12.11
C GLY A 79 -10.31 -13.22 11.13
N THR A 80 -11.41 -13.59 10.51
CA THR A 80 -11.41 -14.48 9.35
C THR A 80 -11.58 -13.62 8.12
N GLY A 81 -10.74 -13.81 7.12
CA GLY A 81 -10.85 -13.13 5.84
C GLY A 81 -10.67 -14.14 4.71
N GLU A 82 -11.26 -13.84 3.58
CA GLU A 82 -11.04 -14.51 2.32
C GLU A 82 -10.05 -13.71 1.51
N VAL A 83 -9.12 -14.40 0.83
CA VAL A 83 -8.15 -13.73 -0.04
C VAL A 83 -8.88 -13.23 -1.27
N ALA A 84 -8.74 -11.96 -1.59
CA ALA A 84 -9.44 -11.36 -2.71
C ALA A 84 -8.74 -11.69 -4.04
N ASP A 85 -9.53 -12.13 -5.03
CA ASP A 85 -9.09 -12.30 -6.40
C ASP A 85 -8.99 -10.94 -7.10
N LEU A 86 -7.84 -10.68 -7.69
CA LEU A 86 -7.56 -9.48 -8.47
C LEU A 86 -7.21 -9.89 -9.90
N GLY A 87 -7.88 -9.32 -10.88
CA GLY A 87 -7.59 -9.60 -12.27
C GLY A 87 -8.27 -8.63 -13.23
N ASN A 88 -7.58 -8.30 -14.32
CA ASN A 88 -8.12 -7.53 -15.43
C ASN A 88 -7.55 -8.06 -16.74
N SER A 89 -8.27 -7.81 -17.83
CA SER A 89 -7.89 -8.19 -19.20
C SER A 89 -7.77 -6.93 -20.07
N PHE A 90 -6.63 -6.80 -20.74
CA PHE A 90 -6.36 -5.70 -21.68
C PHE A 90 -6.31 -6.28 -23.10
N GLN A 91 -7.15 -5.75 -23.98
CA GLN A 91 -7.25 -6.17 -25.35
C GLN A 91 -6.38 -5.32 -26.26
N MET A 92 -5.53 -5.96 -27.04
CA MET A 92 -4.87 -5.37 -28.18
C MET A 92 -5.62 -5.78 -29.43
N ASP A 93 -6.40 -4.86 -29.98
CA ASP A 93 -7.20 -5.07 -31.18
C ASP A 93 -6.34 -5.28 -32.44
N ASN A 94 -7.00 -5.63 -33.54
CA ASN A 94 -6.30 -5.94 -34.79
C ASN A 94 -5.60 -4.72 -35.41
N GLU A 95 -6.07 -3.50 -35.13
CA GLU A 95 -5.43 -2.26 -35.60
C GLU A 95 -4.09 -2.04 -34.89
N ARG A 96 -4.06 -2.14 -33.57
CA ARG A 96 -2.83 -2.07 -32.77
C ARG A 96 -1.85 -3.20 -33.12
N LEU A 97 -2.35 -4.42 -33.37
CA LEU A 97 -1.53 -5.54 -33.84
C LEU A 97 -0.90 -5.28 -35.20
N SER A 98 -1.59 -4.60 -36.11
CA SER A 98 -1.04 -4.20 -37.41
C SER A 98 0.14 -3.24 -37.27
N ILE A 99 0.08 -2.29 -36.33
CA ILE A 99 1.20 -1.38 -36.02
C ILE A 99 2.39 -2.18 -35.50
N VAL A 100 2.17 -3.10 -34.56
CA VAL A 100 3.25 -3.96 -34.04
C VAL A 100 3.87 -4.80 -35.14
N GLN A 101 3.06 -5.32 -36.09
CA GLN A 101 3.56 -6.09 -37.23
C GLN A 101 4.45 -5.22 -38.14
N GLN A 102 4.05 -3.99 -38.42
CA GLN A 102 4.88 -3.06 -39.22
C GLN A 102 6.23 -2.77 -38.54
N LEU A 103 6.25 -2.62 -37.22
CA LEU A 103 7.51 -2.44 -36.47
C LEU A 103 8.38 -3.69 -36.52
N ILE A 104 7.77 -4.89 -36.44
CA ILE A 104 8.49 -6.16 -36.59
C ILE A 104 9.06 -6.32 -38.00
N ASP A 105 8.32 -5.97 -39.04
CA ASP A 105 8.79 -6.01 -40.42
C ASP A 105 9.96 -5.05 -40.63
N LYS A 106 9.87 -3.84 -40.10
CA LYS A 106 10.98 -2.86 -40.09
C LYS A 106 12.21 -3.41 -39.37
N TYR A 107 12.03 -4.07 -38.22
CA TYR A 107 13.12 -4.71 -37.47
C TYR A 107 13.79 -5.83 -38.28
N ASN A 108 13.00 -6.69 -38.92
CA ASN A 108 13.50 -7.81 -39.70
C ASN A 108 14.20 -7.37 -41.01
N GLN A 109 13.73 -6.28 -41.67
CA GLN A 109 14.33 -5.73 -42.89
C GLN A 109 15.67 -5.06 -42.63
N ALA A 110 15.83 -4.40 -41.51
CA ALA A 110 17.05 -3.66 -41.19
C ALA A 110 18.25 -4.55 -40.76
N GLY A 111 18.09 -5.88 -40.82
CA GLY A 111 19.06 -6.83 -40.28
C GLY A 111 18.98 -6.90 -38.74
N ALA A 112 19.11 -8.10 -38.19
CA ALA A 112 18.99 -8.34 -36.76
C ALA A 112 20.02 -7.54 -35.97
N GLY A 113 19.74 -6.26 -35.66
CA GLY A 113 20.71 -5.40 -35.00
C GLY A 113 20.32 -3.95 -34.83
N GLN A 114 19.07 -3.54 -35.02
CA GLN A 114 18.66 -2.18 -34.65
C GLN A 114 18.03 -2.16 -33.24
N PRO A 115 18.82 -1.87 -32.18
CA PRO A 115 18.33 -1.79 -30.79
C PRO A 115 17.19 -0.77 -30.63
N ALA A 116 17.19 0.27 -31.47
CA ALA A 116 16.18 1.33 -31.44
C ALA A 116 14.79 0.81 -31.84
N VAL A 117 14.66 0.01 -32.90
CA VAL A 117 13.36 -0.53 -33.35
C VAL A 117 12.85 -1.57 -32.34
N LEU A 118 13.74 -2.40 -31.80
CA LEU A 118 13.36 -3.34 -30.73
C LEU A 118 12.88 -2.59 -29.49
N THR A 119 13.52 -1.50 -29.13
CA THR A 119 13.09 -0.63 -28.02
C THR A 119 11.71 -0.02 -28.29
N GLU A 120 11.43 0.38 -29.53
CA GLU A 120 10.12 0.91 -29.94
C GLU A 120 9.02 -0.14 -29.83
N ILE A 121 9.27 -1.39 -30.25
CA ILE A 121 8.36 -2.53 -30.08
C ILE A 121 8.12 -2.79 -28.60
N ILE A 122 9.17 -2.85 -27.78
CA ILE A 122 9.07 -3.07 -26.34
C ILE A 122 8.25 -1.96 -25.69
N ASN A 123 8.48 -0.69 -26.03
CA ASN A 123 7.74 0.42 -25.44
C ASN A 123 6.26 0.38 -25.83
N TYR A 124 5.92 -0.03 -27.04
CA TYR A 124 4.53 -0.17 -27.50
C TYR A 124 3.77 -1.27 -26.75
N LEU A 125 4.45 -2.37 -26.42
CA LEU A 125 3.89 -3.48 -25.65
C LEU A 125 3.91 -3.19 -24.14
N ALA A 126 4.82 -2.31 -23.72
CA ALA A 126 5.04 -2.05 -22.30
C ALA A 126 3.82 -1.47 -21.59
N ASP A 127 2.92 -0.78 -22.30
CA ASP A 127 1.77 -0.13 -21.69
C ASP A 127 0.79 -1.16 -21.11
N ASP A 128 0.36 -2.15 -21.90
CA ASP A 128 -0.58 -3.18 -21.43
C ASP A 128 0.07 -4.07 -20.35
N ILE A 129 1.34 -4.44 -20.55
CA ILE A 129 2.12 -5.22 -19.56
C ILE A 129 2.32 -4.39 -18.29
N ARG A 130 2.57 -3.08 -18.40
CA ARG A 130 2.70 -2.16 -17.28
C ARG A 130 1.41 -2.10 -16.46
N GLN A 131 0.26 -1.97 -17.13
CA GLN A 131 -1.04 -1.99 -16.48
C GLN A 131 -1.23 -3.32 -15.73
N CYS A 132 -1.02 -4.45 -16.39
CA CYS A 132 -1.11 -5.78 -15.75
C CYS A 132 -0.16 -5.94 -14.56
N THR A 133 1.05 -5.36 -14.64
CA THR A 133 2.06 -5.46 -13.58
C THR A 133 1.69 -4.60 -12.37
N LEU A 134 1.19 -3.39 -12.59
CA LEU A 134 1.01 -2.39 -11.51
C LEU A 134 -0.40 -2.33 -10.95
N ALA A 135 -1.43 -2.69 -11.73
CA ALA A 135 -2.83 -2.57 -11.30
C ALA A 135 -3.13 -3.23 -9.95
N PRO A 136 -2.71 -4.49 -9.67
CA PRO A 136 -2.97 -5.09 -8.36
C PRO A 136 -2.23 -4.38 -7.24
N HIS A 137 -1.01 -3.90 -7.49
CA HIS A 137 -0.27 -3.11 -6.51
C HIS A 137 -0.97 -1.79 -6.18
N LYS A 138 -1.51 -1.10 -7.19
CA LYS A 138 -2.25 0.16 -7.00
C LYS A 138 -3.56 -0.05 -6.24
N ARG A 139 -4.27 -1.16 -6.48
CA ARG A 139 -5.42 -1.55 -5.68
C ARG A 139 -5.03 -1.76 -4.22
N MET A 140 -3.94 -2.45 -3.96
CA MET A 140 -3.45 -2.68 -2.60
C MET A 140 -2.89 -1.41 -1.96
N ASP A 141 -2.25 -0.51 -2.71
CA ASP A 141 -1.85 0.82 -2.22
C ASP A 141 -3.06 1.56 -1.64
N TYR A 142 -4.19 1.57 -2.36
CA TYR A 142 -5.43 2.19 -1.89
C TYR A 142 -5.99 1.53 -0.63
N VAL A 143 -6.15 0.21 -0.65
CA VAL A 143 -6.73 -0.55 0.47
C VAL A 143 -5.88 -0.40 1.73
N VAL A 144 -4.56 -0.54 1.63
CA VAL A 144 -3.64 -0.40 2.76
C VAL A 144 -3.61 1.04 3.28
N GLY A 145 -3.62 2.03 2.38
CA GLY A 145 -3.69 3.45 2.76
C GLY A 145 -4.98 3.76 3.53
N GLN A 146 -6.14 3.24 3.08
CA GLN A 146 -7.41 3.38 3.80
C GLN A 146 -7.38 2.65 5.16
N LEU A 147 -6.84 1.44 5.24
CA LEU A 147 -6.68 0.70 6.51
C LEU A 147 -5.84 1.49 7.52
N ILE A 148 -4.75 2.08 7.10
CA ILE A 148 -3.87 2.86 7.98
C ILE A 148 -4.54 4.16 8.42
N SER A 149 -5.22 4.86 7.51
CA SER A 149 -5.76 6.19 7.79
C SER A 149 -7.13 6.18 8.48
N THR A 150 -7.95 5.16 8.25
CA THR A 150 -9.33 5.09 8.79
C THR A 150 -9.58 3.89 9.68
N GLY A 151 -8.73 2.88 9.62
CA GLY A 151 -8.95 1.56 10.23
C GLY A 151 -9.92 0.69 9.43
N VAL A 152 -10.39 1.15 8.27
CA VAL A 152 -11.33 0.42 7.42
C VAL A 152 -10.77 0.39 5.98
N GLY A 153 -10.60 -0.81 5.45
CA GLY A 153 -10.28 -1.03 4.04
C GLY A 153 -11.53 -1.58 3.34
N GLU A 154 -12.08 -0.83 2.42
CA GLU A 154 -13.29 -1.21 1.70
C GLU A 154 -13.08 -1.01 0.20
N VAL A 155 -13.46 -2.01 -0.58
CA VAL A 155 -13.60 -1.89 -2.03
C VAL A 155 -15.09 -1.80 -2.33
N LYS A 156 -15.57 -0.61 -2.71
CA LYS A 156 -16.98 -0.37 -3.02
C LYS A 156 -17.31 -0.86 -4.41
N LEU A 157 -18.60 -1.13 -4.64
CA LEU A 157 -19.12 -1.56 -5.95
C LEU A 157 -18.84 -0.51 -7.03
N ASP A 158 -18.94 0.79 -6.69
CA ASP A 158 -18.65 1.91 -7.60
C ASP A 158 -17.17 1.97 -8.01
N ASP A 159 -16.28 1.47 -7.15
CA ASP A 159 -14.84 1.37 -7.41
C ASP A 159 -14.45 0.04 -8.08
N ASN A 160 -15.40 -0.86 -8.32
CA ASN A 160 -15.19 -2.20 -8.86
C ASN A 160 -16.46 -2.71 -9.56
N LYS A 161 -16.85 -2.04 -10.64
CA LYS A 161 -18.14 -2.28 -11.35
C LYS A 161 -18.31 -3.69 -11.89
N GLU A 162 -17.20 -4.34 -12.26
CA GLU A 162 -17.18 -5.70 -12.80
C GLU A 162 -16.88 -6.75 -11.73
N GLY A 163 -16.46 -6.32 -10.54
CA GLY A 163 -16.12 -7.20 -9.43
C GLY A 163 -17.34 -7.60 -8.61
N ILE A 164 -17.50 -8.90 -8.41
CA ILE A 164 -18.64 -9.46 -7.66
C ILE A 164 -18.33 -9.50 -6.15
N THR A 165 -17.05 -9.54 -5.77
CA THR A 165 -16.63 -9.69 -4.37
C THR A 165 -16.35 -8.33 -3.73
N LEU A 166 -17.15 -7.98 -2.75
CA LEU A 166 -16.91 -6.81 -1.90
C LEU A 166 -15.95 -7.20 -0.77
N MET A 167 -14.78 -6.58 -0.75
CA MET A 167 -13.86 -6.72 0.36
C MET A 167 -14.11 -5.61 1.37
N LYS A 168 -14.39 -5.98 2.61
CA LYS A 168 -14.45 -5.03 3.73
C LYS A 168 -13.63 -5.56 4.89
N MET A 169 -12.66 -4.78 5.32
CA MET A 169 -11.83 -5.07 6.49
C MET A 169 -11.97 -3.94 7.50
N GLU A 170 -12.17 -4.28 8.76
CA GLU A 170 -12.18 -3.33 9.86
C GLU A 170 -11.16 -3.75 10.91
N LEU A 171 -10.26 -2.82 11.24
CA LEU A 171 -9.20 -3.06 12.20
C LEU A 171 -9.56 -2.51 13.57
N PRO A 172 -9.31 -3.26 14.67
CA PRO A 172 -9.51 -2.80 16.03
C PRO A 172 -8.36 -1.83 16.45
N VAL A 173 -8.30 -0.67 15.81
CA VAL A 173 -7.33 0.40 16.12
C VAL A 173 -7.87 1.32 17.21
N MET A 174 -6.98 2.00 17.94
CA MET A 174 -7.38 3.07 18.85
C MET A 174 -7.84 4.28 18.05
N LYS A 175 -9.05 4.78 18.30
CA LYS A 175 -9.64 5.94 17.59
C LYS A 175 -9.77 7.10 18.55
N PHE A 176 -9.34 8.30 18.10
CA PHE A 176 -9.43 9.56 18.81
C PHE A 176 -10.10 10.60 17.91
N ASP A 177 -11.12 11.28 18.44
CA ASP A 177 -11.92 12.26 17.71
C ASP A 177 -11.86 13.62 18.44
N PRO A 178 -10.75 14.39 18.30
CA PRO A 178 -10.69 15.74 18.88
C PRO A 178 -11.76 16.66 18.28
N THR A 179 -12.25 17.55 19.11
CA THR A 179 -13.27 18.55 18.75
C THR A 179 -12.65 19.93 18.57
N THR A 180 -13.47 20.94 18.32
CA THR A 180 -13.03 22.34 18.26
C THR A 180 -12.38 22.81 19.54
N ALA A 181 -12.65 22.18 20.69
CA ALA A 181 -12.05 22.54 21.98
C ALA A 181 -10.54 22.24 22.04
N GLU A 182 -10.09 21.15 21.37
CA GLU A 182 -8.67 20.77 21.32
C GLU A 182 -7.87 21.53 20.25
N LYS A 183 -8.54 22.25 19.35
CA LYS A 183 -7.88 22.96 18.24
C LYS A 183 -6.80 23.95 18.66
N PRO A 184 -6.97 24.79 19.72
CA PRO A 184 -5.95 25.74 20.14
C PRO A 184 -4.68 25.08 20.70
N ASN A 185 -4.81 23.87 21.30
CA ASN A 185 -3.75 23.12 21.97
C ASN A 185 -3.59 21.73 21.36
N PHE A 186 -3.54 21.64 20.06
CA PHE A 186 -3.54 20.37 19.35
C PHE A 186 -2.24 19.56 19.54
N ILE A 187 -1.10 20.25 19.69
CA ILE A 187 0.19 19.60 19.99
C ILE A 187 0.19 18.98 21.38
N ALA A 188 -0.31 19.71 22.35
CA ALA A 188 -0.49 19.20 23.72
C ALA A 188 -1.45 18.00 23.75
N TYR A 189 -2.51 18.04 22.91
CA TYR A 189 -3.41 16.91 22.73
C TYR A 189 -2.71 15.68 22.15
N LEU A 190 -1.85 15.86 21.12
CA LEU A 190 -1.05 14.78 20.56
C LEU A 190 -0.10 14.17 21.60
N GLN A 191 0.58 15.01 22.40
CA GLN A 191 1.46 14.54 23.47
C GLN A 191 0.68 13.71 24.49
N LYS A 192 -0.51 14.17 24.89
CA LYS A 192 -1.40 13.43 25.79
C LYS A 192 -1.77 12.06 25.24
N ILE A 193 -2.17 11.95 23.95
CA ILE A 193 -2.45 10.66 23.31
C ILE A 193 -1.24 9.73 23.36
N VAL A 194 -0.06 10.24 22.98
CA VAL A 194 1.17 9.42 22.98
C VAL A 194 1.50 8.93 24.39
N GLU A 195 1.29 9.75 25.41
CA GLU A 195 1.56 9.39 26.79
C GLU A 195 0.55 8.38 27.36
N GLU A 196 -0.74 8.60 27.15
CA GLU A 196 -1.81 7.69 27.59
C GLU A 196 -1.73 6.32 26.91
N THR A 197 -1.28 6.27 25.67
CA THR A 197 -1.14 5.03 24.92
C THR A 197 0.18 4.31 25.17
N ARG A 198 1.19 4.98 25.73
CA ARG A 198 2.54 4.44 25.95
C ARG A 198 2.56 3.11 26.70
N ALA A 199 1.72 2.95 27.72
CA ALA A 199 1.64 1.71 28.50
C ALA A 199 1.13 0.50 27.65
N LYS A 200 0.32 0.77 26.61
CA LYS A 200 -0.29 -0.26 25.75
C LYS A 200 0.54 -0.53 24.50
N VAL A 201 1.11 0.50 23.91
CA VAL A 201 1.76 0.46 22.60
C VAL A 201 3.28 0.45 22.72
N GLY A 202 3.83 1.07 23.73
CA GLY A 202 5.22 1.49 23.81
C GLY A 202 5.40 2.86 23.13
N THR A 203 6.36 2.97 22.23
CA THR A 203 6.60 4.20 21.46
C THR A 203 6.03 4.05 20.04
N PHE A 204 5.47 5.12 19.50
CA PHE A 204 5.19 5.21 18.08
C PHE A 204 6.47 5.56 17.31
N ALA A 205 6.70 4.85 16.21
CA ALA A 205 7.85 5.09 15.35
C ALA A 205 7.61 6.19 14.31
N LEU A 206 6.33 6.40 13.92
CA LEU A 206 5.98 7.27 12.82
C LEU A 206 4.56 7.83 12.99
N MET A 207 4.40 9.09 12.56
CA MET A 207 3.10 9.75 12.41
C MET A 207 2.86 10.08 10.95
N GLU A 208 1.72 9.73 10.40
CA GLU A 208 1.40 9.94 8.99
C GLU A 208 0.12 10.74 8.81
N MET A 209 0.13 11.61 7.81
CA MET A 209 -1.03 12.41 7.40
C MET A 209 -0.88 12.89 5.96
N THR A 210 -1.97 13.37 5.36
CA THR A 210 -1.92 14.02 4.05
C THR A 210 -1.34 15.42 4.14
N ARG A 211 -0.87 15.98 3.01
CA ARG A 211 -0.43 17.38 2.91
C ARG A 211 -1.54 18.36 3.32
N SER A 212 -2.78 18.08 2.94
CA SER A 212 -3.95 18.88 3.32
C SER A 212 -4.11 18.94 4.84
N THR A 213 -4.04 17.79 5.51
CA THR A 213 -4.12 17.70 6.98
C THR A 213 -2.94 18.40 7.65
N PHE A 214 -1.72 18.22 7.14
CA PHE A 214 -0.53 18.92 7.64
C PHE A 214 -0.69 20.44 7.58
N ASN A 215 -1.13 20.98 6.46
CA ASN A 215 -1.32 22.40 6.30
C ASN A 215 -2.39 22.95 7.24
N LYS A 216 -3.54 22.25 7.37
CA LYS A 216 -4.66 22.67 8.22
C LYS A 216 -4.35 22.57 9.71
N ARG A 217 -3.63 21.54 10.16
CA ARG A 217 -3.47 21.21 11.58
C ARG A 217 -2.12 21.61 12.18
N ILE A 218 -1.06 21.61 11.36
CA ILE A 218 0.29 21.96 11.80
C ILE A 218 0.64 23.38 11.34
N VAL A 219 0.68 23.62 10.03
CA VAL A 219 1.16 24.91 9.49
C VAL A 219 0.25 26.08 9.91
N ALA A 220 -1.05 25.89 9.89
CA ALA A 220 -2.01 26.92 10.30
C ALA A 220 -2.06 27.15 11.81
N SER A 221 -1.54 26.23 12.64
CA SER A 221 -1.63 26.29 14.10
C SER A 221 -0.73 27.37 14.67
N ASP A 222 -1.32 28.28 15.46
CA ASP A 222 -0.56 29.28 16.21
C ASP A 222 0.23 28.65 17.36
N GLU A 223 -0.31 27.59 17.98
CA GLU A 223 0.41 26.80 18.97
C GLU A 223 1.73 26.26 18.40
N PHE A 224 1.68 25.66 17.21
CA PHE A 224 2.88 25.14 16.56
C PHE A 224 3.90 26.25 16.27
N LYS A 225 3.47 27.36 15.71
CA LYS A 225 4.34 28.51 15.41
C LYS A 225 4.99 29.09 16.66
N ASN A 226 4.24 29.20 17.75
CA ASN A 226 4.72 29.70 19.01
C ASN A 226 5.71 28.72 19.66
N THR A 227 5.37 27.43 19.70
CA THR A 227 6.26 26.38 20.22
C THR A 227 7.56 26.31 19.41
N TYR A 228 7.48 26.43 18.09
CA TYR A 228 8.65 26.47 17.23
C TYR A 228 9.59 27.65 17.59
N LYS A 229 9.03 28.86 17.77
CA LYS A 229 9.80 30.06 18.20
C LYS A 229 10.48 29.87 19.57
N MET A 230 9.80 29.23 20.51
CA MET A 230 10.32 28.97 21.83
C MET A 230 11.45 27.95 21.86
N VAL A 231 11.32 26.88 21.10
CA VAL A 231 12.25 25.72 21.13
C VAL A 231 13.48 25.96 20.23
N LEU A 232 13.30 26.51 19.05
CA LEU A 232 14.36 26.64 18.06
C LEU A 232 14.91 28.06 17.88
N GLY A 233 14.36 29.03 18.63
CA GLY A 233 14.80 30.42 18.63
C GLY A 233 14.23 31.28 17.50
N ASN A 234 14.21 32.59 17.73
CA ASN A 234 13.56 33.58 16.87
C ASN A 234 14.26 33.82 15.50
N ALA A 235 15.43 33.25 15.25
CA ALA A 235 16.29 33.72 14.18
C ALA A 235 15.77 33.38 12.76
N GLN A 236 14.87 32.43 12.60
CA GLN A 236 14.45 31.96 11.25
C GLN A 236 12.98 32.19 10.89
N ILE A 237 12.12 32.59 11.82
CA ILE A 237 10.69 32.87 11.55
C ILE A 237 10.40 34.39 11.55
N GLY A 238 11.41 35.22 11.54
CA GLY A 238 11.27 36.68 11.50
C GLY A 238 10.74 37.26 10.20
N VAL A 239 10.47 36.45 9.21
CA VAL A 239 9.84 36.89 7.96
C VAL A 239 8.35 36.57 8.02
N ALA A 240 7.53 37.59 8.01
CA ALA A 240 6.07 37.46 7.88
C ALA A 240 5.76 36.57 6.67
N GLY A 241 5.20 35.38 6.91
CA GLY A 241 4.87 34.41 5.85
C GLY A 241 5.80 33.21 5.73
N GLY A 242 6.67 32.93 6.70
CA GLY A 242 7.53 31.74 6.68
C GLY A 242 6.76 30.44 6.49
N ILE A 243 7.11 29.70 5.42
CA ILE A 243 6.53 28.40 5.11
C ILE A 243 7.14 27.36 6.05
N ILE A 244 6.32 26.68 6.84
CA ILE A 244 6.76 25.56 7.67
C ILE A 244 6.92 24.34 6.77
N THR A 245 8.16 23.86 6.65
CA THR A 245 8.46 22.63 5.90
C THR A 245 8.30 21.39 6.78
N GLU A 246 8.19 20.22 6.14
CA GLU A 246 8.14 18.94 6.85
C GLU A 246 9.38 18.70 7.72
N ALA A 247 10.57 19.08 7.24
CA ALA A 247 11.80 18.96 8.02
C ALA A 247 11.78 19.82 9.29
N MET A 248 11.30 21.06 9.19
CA MET A 248 11.13 21.96 10.35
C MET A 248 10.11 21.39 11.35
N ALA A 249 8.99 20.86 10.84
CA ALA A 249 7.99 20.21 11.69
C ALA A 249 8.57 18.98 12.40
N ASN A 250 9.31 18.14 11.71
CA ASN A 250 9.94 16.96 12.29
C ASN A 250 10.97 17.32 13.37
N GLN A 251 11.76 18.37 13.16
CA GLN A 251 12.71 18.84 14.17
C GLN A 251 12.02 19.26 15.46
N LEU A 252 10.89 19.97 15.37
CA LEU A 252 10.13 20.36 16.55
C LEU A 252 9.45 19.15 17.22
N LEU A 253 8.72 18.34 16.45
CA LEU A 253 7.94 17.21 16.96
C LEU A 253 8.83 16.21 17.70
N THR A 254 9.98 15.86 17.12
CA THR A 254 10.95 14.97 17.79
C THR A 254 11.58 15.62 19.01
N GLY A 255 11.84 16.93 18.98
CA GLY A 255 12.37 17.70 20.12
C GLY A 255 11.44 17.74 21.32
N ILE A 256 10.12 17.64 21.11
CA ILE A 256 9.13 17.60 22.19
C ILE A 256 8.63 16.19 22.51
N GLY A 257 9.28 15.14 21.97
CA GLY A 257 8.98 13.74 22.28
C GLY A 257 7.84 13.12 21.50
N LEU A 258 7.38 13.76 20.41
CA LEU A 258 6.44 13.19 19.46
C LEU A 258 7.15 12.38 18.38
N PRO A 259 6.48 11.37 17.76
CA PRO A 259 7.05 10.62 16.65
C PRO A 259 7.28 11.52 15.43
N PRO A 260 8.28 11.19 14.57
CA PRO A 260 8.51 11.91 13.33
C PRO A 260 7.28 11.81 12.41
N LEU A 261 7.02 12.90 11.68
CA LEU A 261 5.96 13.01 10.69
C LEU A 261 6.44 12.58 9.31
N ARG A 262 5.61 11.85 8.58
CA ARG A 262 5.71 11.60 7.15
C ARG A 262 4.43 12.06 6.46
N ILE A 263 4.57 12.83 5.39
CA ILE A 263 3.45 13.26 4.58
C ILE A 263 3.22 12.23 3.47
N VAL A 264 1.98 11.76 3.35
CA VAL A 264 1.56 10.80 2.32
C VAL A 264 0.90 11.58 1.18
N GLU A 265 1.59 11.63 0.03
CA GLU A 265 1.15 12.31 -1.19
C GLU A 265 1.04 11.32 -2.35
N ASP A 266 0.75 10.07 -2.05
CA ASP A 266 0.63 9.02 -3.04
C ASP A 266 -0.82 8.95 -3.55
N TYR A 267 -1.00 8.94 -4.87
CA TYR A 267 -2.30 8.92 -5.53
C TYR A 267 -2.48 7.66 -6.37
N VAL A 268 -3.72 7.22 -6.47
CA VAL A 268 -4.14 6.15 -7.38
C VAL A 268 -5.28 6.64 -8.26
N VAL A 269 -5.36 6.09 -9.46
CA VAL A 269 -6.47 6.34 -10.38
C VAL A 269 -7.48 5.22 -10.22
N LYS A 270 -8.72 5.58 -9.92
CA LYS A 270 -9.85 4.64 -9.81
C LYS A 270 -10.33 4.19 -11.18
N GLU A 271 -11.21 3.20 -11.21
CA GLU A 271 -11.80 2.67 -12.47
C GLU A 271 -12.63 3.72 -13.24
N ASP A 272 -13.18 4.71 -12.55
CA ASP A 272 -13.90 5.85 -13.15
C ASP A 272 -12.97 6.93 -13.75
N GLY A 273 -11.64 6.73 -13.65
CA GLY A 273 -10.61 7.67 -14.09
C GLY A 273 -10.30 8.78 -13.09
N THR A 274 -10.96 8.83 -11.94
CA THR A 274 -10.67 9.86 -10.92
C THR A 274 -9.41 9.54 -10.13
N SER A 275 -8.57 10.56 -9.91
CA SER A 275 -7.39 10.44 -9.05
C SER A 275 -7.76 10.68 -7.59
N THR A 276 -7.37 9.79 -6.71
CA THR A 276 -7.62 9.91 -5.27
C THR A 276 -6.36 9.64 -4.48
N ASN A 277 -6.19 10.33 -3.35
CA ASN A 277 -5.11 10.01 -2.42
C ASN A 277 -5.42 8.66 -1.75
N ILE A 278 -4.40 7.83 -1.57
CA ILE A 278 -4.53 6.55 -0.88
C ILE A 278 -4.86 6.74 0.61
N PHE A 279 -4.46 7.86 1.20
CA PHE A 279 -4.65 8.20 2.59
C PHE A 279 -5.81 9.18 2.75
N ALA A 280 -6.72 8.94 3.70
CA ALA A 280 -7.87 9.79 3.93
C ALA A 280 -7.47 11.14 4.53
N ASP A 281 -8.07 12.23 4.01
CA ASP A 281 -7.88 13.56 4.56
C ASP A 281 -8.43 13.69 5.99
N GLU A 282 -7.88 14.65 6.72
CA GLU A 282 -8.23 14.92 8.11
C GLU A 282 -8.04 13.72 9.05
N ARG A 283 -7.11 12.83 8.68
CA ARG A 283 -6.68 11.68 9.49
C ARG A 283 -5.20 11.79 9.79
N ILE A 284 -4.85 11.38 11.01
CA ILE A 284 -3.48 11.22 11.45
C ILE A 284 -3.35 9.80 11.97
N ALA A 285 -2.43 9.02 11.40
CA ALA A 285 -2.12 7.68 11.86
C ALA A 285 -0.82 7.68 12.66
N LEU A 286 -0.85 7.07 13.82
CA LEU A 286 0.32 6.81 14.66
C LEU A 286 0.66 5.32 14.56
N LEU A 287 1.85 5.02 14.02
CA LEU A 287 2.29 3.66 13.74
C LEU A 287 3.38 3.23 14.73
N PRO A 288 3.29 2.00 15.30
CA PRO A 288 4.29 1.48 16.23
C PRO A 288 5.61 1.12 15.55
N THR A 289 5.56 0.78 14.26
CA THR A 289 6.71 0.41 13.43
C THR A 289 6.43 0.82 11.98
N THR A 290 7.45 0.83 11.14
CA THR A 290 7.28 1.07 9.69
C THR A 290 6.66 -0.14 8.99
N LYS A 291 7.06 -1.36 9.38
CA LYS A 291 6.45 -2.62 8.89
C LYS A 291 5.40 -3.07 9.90
N ILE A 292 4.14 -3.00 9.51
CA ILE A 292 2.99 -3.22 10.39
C ILE A 292 2.27 -4.55 10.15
N GLY A 293 2.68 -5.31 9.12
CA GLY A 293 2.02 -6.57 8.81
C GLY A 293 2.58 -7.29 7.60
N LYS A 294 1.74 -8.13 7.02
CA LYS A 294 2.05 -8.96 5.86
C LYS A 294 0.98 -8.80 4.78
N MET A 295 1.39 -8.86 3.52
CA MET A 295 0.49 -9.07 2.39
C MET A 295 0.37 -10.58 2.20
N MET A 296 -0.76 -11.15 2.67
CA MET A 296 -1.02 -12.57 2.50
C MET A 296 -1.37 -12.83 1.05
N TRP A 297 -0.76 -13.84 0.45
CA TRP A 297 -1.09 -14.27 -0.90
C TRP A 297 -1.31 -15.78 -0.96
N HIS A 298 -2.24 -16.18 -1.79
CA HIS A 298 -2.49 -17.57 -2.11
C HIS A 298 -2.11 -17.84 -3.57
N GLN A 299 -1.71 -19.06 -3.88
CA GLN A 299 -1.39 -19.43 -5.25
C GLN A 299 -2.68 -19.59 -6.05
N PRO A 300 -2.95 -18.72 -7.07
CA PRO A 300 -4.13 -18.82 -7.89
C PRO A 300 -4.26 -20.21 -8.54
N TYR A 301 -5.47 -20.74 -8.55
CA TYR A 301 -5.74 -22.08 -9.12
C TYR A 301 -5.33 -22.19 -10.59
N GLU A 302 -5.43 -21.08 -11.34
CA GLU A 302 -5.01 -21.01 -12.75
C GLU A 302 -3.51 -21.29 -12.95
N LEU A 303 -2.67 -21.09 -11.92
CA LEU A 303 -1.25 -21.47 -11.98
C LEU A 303 -1.02 -22.96 -11.71
N VAL A 304 -1.96 -23.63 -11.04
CA VAL A 304 -1.91 -25.06 -10.72
C VAL A 304 -2.42 -25.87 -11.92
N ASP A 305 -3.57 -25.47 -12.47
CA ASP A 305 -4.19 -26.09 -13.64
C ASP A 305 -4.28 -25.05 -14.77
N ARG A 306 -3.21 -24.97 -15.53
CA ARG A 306 -3.04 -23.94 -16.55
C ARG A 306 -3.94 -24.15 -17.73
N VAL A 307 -4.60 -23.07 -18.16
CA VAL A 307 -5.41 -23.08 -19.38
C VAL A 307 -4.51 -23.32 -20.61
N PRO A 308 -4.86 -24.26 -21.50
CA PRO A 308 -4.12 -24.46 -22.75
C PRO A 308 -4.07 -23.18 -23.61
N ASP A 309 -3.06 -23.08 -24.47
CA ASP A 309 -2.87 -21.98 -25.42
C ASP A 309 -2.63 -20.58 -24.78
N ARG A 310 -2.28 -20.54 -23.49
CA ARG A 310 -1.85 -19.33 -22.80
C ARG A 310 -0.37 -19.39 -22.41
N THR A 311 0.29 -18.25 -22.49
CA THR A 311 1.67 -18.11 -21.99
C THR A 311 1.64 -17.43 -20.63
N TYR A 312 2.26 -18.04 -19.63
CA TYR A 312 2.28 -17.56 -18.25
C TYR A 312 3.65 -17.04 -17.84
N THR A 313 3.69 -15.87 -17.24
CA THR A 313 4.86 -15.30 -16.55
C THR A 313 4.48 -15.04 -15.11
N VAL A 314 5.15 -15.72 -14.17
CA VAL A 314 4.85 -15.62 -12.74
C VAL A 314 5.80 -14.63 -12.08
N LEU A 315 5.24 -13.79 -11.22
CA LEU A 315 5.91 -12.74 -10.46
C LEU A 315 5.85 -13.06 -8.95
N GLU A 316 6.40 -12.16 -8.14
CA GLU A 316 6.36 -12.25 -6.69
C GLU A 316 4.92 -12.24 -6.16
N GLY A 317 4.65 -13.03 -5.11
CA GLY A 317 3.33 -13.07 -4.48
C GLY A 317 2.25 -13.80 -5.28
N GLY A 318 2.61 -14.80 -6.11
CA GLY A 318 1.63 -15.54 -6.92
C GLY A 318 0.95 -14.71 -8.02
N HIS A 319 1.41 -13.47 -8.23
CA HIS A 319 0.95 -12.63 -9.33
C HIS A 319 1.44 -13.21 -10.64
N PHE A 320 0.55 -13.37 -11.61
CA PHE A 320 0.92 -13.86 -12.93
C PHE A 320 0.34 -12.95 -14.02
N ILE A 321 1.07 -12.90 -15.12
CA ILE A 321 0.63 -12.25 -16.35
C ILE A 321 0.52 -13.34 -17.41
N THR A 322 -0.60 -13.38 -18.11
CA THR A 322 -0.85 -14.33 -19.18
C THR A 322 -1.22 -13.62 -20.47
N THR A 323 -0.85 -14.24 -21.59
CA THR A 323 -1.22 -13.76 -22.92
C THR A 323 -1.96 -14.86 -23.67
N LYS A 324 -3.03 -14.47 -24.37
CA LYS A 324 -3.81 -15.35 -25.23
C LYS A 324 -4.13 -14.70 -26.57
N ARG A 325 -4.40 -15.50 -27.60
CA ARG A 325 -4.88 -15.05 -28.91
C ARG A 325 -6.30 -15.56 -29.12
N THR A 326 -7.20 -14.65 -29.52
CA THR A 326 -8.56 -14.97 -29.98
C THR A 326 -8.79 -14.39 -31.37
N GLU A 327 -9.97 -14.62 -31.95
CA GLU A 327 -10.35 -14.00 -33.21
C GLU A 327 -10.41 -12.47 -33.14
N GLU A 328 -10.77 -11.93 -31.97
CA GLU A 328 -10.93 -10.48 -31.72
C GLU A 328 -9.62 -9.74 -31.52
N GLY A 329 -8.51 -10.44 -31.22
CA GLY A 329 -7.23 -9.80 -30.95
C GLY A 329 -6.34 -10.62 -30.03
N ARG A 330 -5.33 -9.96 -29.46
CA ARG A 330 -4.51 -10.50 -28.38
C ARG A 330 -4.89 -9.85 -27.06
N PHE A 331 -4.87 -10.67 -26.01
CA PHE A 331 -5.18 -10.23 -24.66
C PHE A 331 -3.96 -10.42 -23.78
N VAL A 332 -3.72 -9.43 -22.94
CA VAL A 332 -2.80 -9.51 -21.82
C VAL A 332 -3.64 -9.42 -20.56
N GLU A 333 -3.56 -10.44 -19.74
CA GLU A 333 -4.37 -10.56 -18.51
C GLU A 333 -3.46 -10.77 -17.33
N TYR A 334 -3.91 -10.37 -16.14
CA TYR A 334 -3.23 -10.72 -14.90
C TYR A 334 -4.21 -11.33 -13.92
N GLY A 335 -3.66 -12.11 -12.99
CA GLY A 335 -4.37 -12.62 -11.84
C GLY A 335 -3.45 -12.71 -10.63
N CYS A 336 -4.00 -12.42 -9.46
CA CYS A 336 -3.36 -12.67 -8.17
C CYS A 336 -4.41 -12.72 -7.06
N GLU A 337 -4.08 -13.39 -5.98
CA GLU A 337 -4.94 -13.52 -4.80
C GLU A 337 -4.21 -12.89 -3.61
N TRP A 338 -4.58 -11.66 -3.24
CA TRP A 338 -3.91 -10.88 -2.18
C TRP A 338 -4.88 -10.32 -1.15
N ILE A 339 -4.42 -10.28 0.10
CA ILE A 339 -5.12 -9.58 1.17
C ILE A 339 -4.12 -9.01 2.20
N PRO A 340 -4.25 -7.73 2.61
CA PRO A 340 -3.41 -7.17 3.65
C PRO A 340 -3.80 -7.70 5.03
N ASN A 341 -2.80 -8.15 5.79
CA ASN A 341 -2.94 -8.60 7.17
C ASN A 341 -2.09 -7.73 8.10
N ILE A 342 -2.74 -6.89 8.89
CA ILE A 342 -2.08 -6.04 9.89
C ILE A 342 -1.87 -6.83 11.18
N THR A 343 -0.63 -7.02 11.60
CA THR A 343 -0.27 -7.95 12.66
C THR A 343 -0.69 -7.50 14.07
N ALA A 344 -0.68 -6.20 14.35
CA ALA A 344 -1.00 -5.68 15.68
C ALA A 344 -1.77 -4.35 15.59
N PRO A 345 -2.99 -4.35 15.02
CA PRO A 345 -3.74 -3.14 14.78
C PRO A 345 -4.11 -2.38 16.06
N GLN A 346 -4.27 -3.07 17.19
CA GLN A 346 -4.53 -2.47 18.50
C GLN A 346 -3.36 -1.63 19.03
N ARG A 347 -2.18 -1.71 18.41
CA ARG A 347 -1.03 -0.84 18.71
C ARG A 347 -0.96 0.39 17.81
N MET A 348 -1.89 0.52 16.87
CA MET A 348 -2.03 1.70 16.01
C MET A 348 -3.05 2.66 16.63
N ALA A 349 -2.85 3.95 16.41
CA ALA A 349 -3.83 4.96 16.78
C ALA A 349 -4.19 5.82 15.57
N ILE A 350 -5.45 6.14 15.43
CA ILE A 350 -5.97 7.01 14.36
C ILE A 350 -6.68 8.20 15.00
N ILE A 351 -6.28 9.39 14.62
CA ILE A 351 -6.87 10.64 15.09
C ILE A 351 -7.67 11.24 13.94
N ASN A 352 -8.96 11.41 14.15
CA ASN A 352 -9.88 12.01 13.20
C ASN A 352 -10.07 13.49 13.51
N THR A 353 -9.42 14.35 12.77
CA THR A 353 -9.44 15.79 13.00
C THR A 353 -10.59 16.53 12.31
N SER A 354 -11.52 15.81 11.64
CA SER A 354 -12.63 16.45 10.90
C SER A 354 -13.56 17.30 11.78
N LYS A 355 -13.71 16.91 13.06
CA LYS A 355 -14.57 17.63 14.01
C LYS A 355 -13.88 18.87 14.63
N MET A 356 -12.64 19.15 14.29
CA MET A 356 -11.93 20.32 14.79
C MET A 356 -12.23 21.61 14.03
N GLY A 357 -12.92 21.53 12.89
CA GLY A 357 -13.31 22.66 12.05
C GLY A 357 -12.17 23.20 11.18
#